data_1ebf8b4ff52e13e143ccda887a41e456
#
_entry.id   1ebf8b4ff52e13e143ccda887a41e456
#
_cell.length_a   1.000
_cell.length_b   1.000
_cell.length_c   1.000
_cell.angle_alpha   90.00
_cell.angle_beta   90.00
_cell.angle_gamma   90.00
#
_symmetry.space_group_name_H-M   'P 1'
#
loop_
_entity.id
_entity.type
_entity.pdbx_description
1 polymer ?
#
loop_
_entity_poly.entity_id
_entity_poly.type
_entity_poly.pdbx_seq_one_letter_code
_entity_poly.pdbx_strand_id
1 'polypeptide(L)'
;MKAENNRIFLIGYMGSGKTTVSKILSERTGFQLVDMDTEIERAEKMPIRTMFIKYGEHEFRNKESELLDKLCQVSSAADLMAGENTNTPRVLDKKSKYESFAGLQGGVVISCGGGIILDDLNRMILKKQKTVFLEGNPRLLFERVNGDTGRPFAFMDVADEKERFQKFLDLYKKRETLYQEAASFTVKIDGKRPEAIADEILAVLIL
;
A
#
# COMPACT_ATOMS: atom_id res chain seq x y z
N MET A 1 -23.95 4.34 17.84
CA MET A 1 -23.15 3.25 17.25
C MET A 1 -21.98 3.92 16.55
N LYS A 2 -20.73 3.66 16.96
CA LYS A 2 -19.56 4.11 16.16
C LYS A 2 -19.65 3.39 14.81
N ALA A 3 -19.61 4.13 13.71
CA ALA A 3 -19.51 3.53 12.39
C ALA A 3 -18.31 2.61 12.40
N GLU A 4 -18.51 1.31 12.20
CA GLU A 4 -17.40 0.35 12.11
C GLU A 4 -16.48 0.83 11.00
N ASN A 5 -15.20 0.93 11.31
CA ASN A 5 -14.17 1.35 10.36
C ASN A 5 -13.93 0.23 9.34
N ASN A 6 -14.81 0.13 8.34
CA ASN A 6 -14.76 -0.90 7.30
C ASN A 6 -13.74 -0.54 6.20
N ARG A 7 -12.51 -0.24 6.61
CA ARG A 7 -11.40 0.02 5.69
C ARG A 7 -10.50 -1.19 5.59
N ILE A 8 -10.31 -1.67 4.36
CA ILE A 8 -9.45 -2.82 4.02
C ILE A 8 -8.24 -2.29 3.26
N PHE A 9 -7.06 -2.45 3.82
CA PHE A 9 -5.81 -2.05 3.19
C PHE A 9 -5.13 -3.27 2.57
N LEU A 10 -4.78 -3.20 1.29
CA LEU A 10 -3.97 -4.20 0.62
C LEU A 10 -2.54 -3.71 0.47
N ILE A 11 -1.61 -4.42 1.09
CA ILE A 11 -0.18 -4.20 0.97
C ILE A 11 0.50 -5.40 0.33
N GLY A 12 1.68 -5.20 -0.22
CA GLY A 12 2.45 -6.27 -0.84
C GLY A 12 3.44 -5.74 -1.86
N TYR A 13 4.37 -6.58 -2.23
CA TYR A 13 5.42 -6.22 -3.16
C TYR A 13 4.89 -6.00 -4.58
N MET A 14 5.71 -5.42 -5.46
CA MET A 14 5.35 -5.28 -6.87
C MET A 14 5.04 -6.64 -7.49
N GLY A 15 4.05 -6.71 -8.37
CA GLY A 15 3.59 -7.97 -8.97
C GLY A 15 2.65 -8.82 -8.10
N SER A 16 2.36 -8.43 -6.84
CA SER A 16 1.45 -9.20 -5.96
C SER A 16 -0.03 -9.11 -6.34
N GLY A 17 -0.42 -8.26 -7.28
CA GLY A 17 -1.79 -8.19 -7.79
C GLY A 17 -2.75 -7.34 -6.95
N LYS A 18 -2.25 -6.45 -6.09
CA LYS A 18 -3.07 -5.57 -5.24
C LYS A 18 -4.19 -4.87 -5.99
N THR A 19 -3.89 -4.19 -7.07
CA THR A 19 -4.88 -3.44 -7.87
C THR A 19 -5.97 -4.36 -8.44
N THR A 20 -5.64 -5.59 -8.84
CA THR A 20 -6.62 -6.56 -9.34
C THR A 20 -7.51 -7.07 -8.22
N VAL A 21 -6.90 -7.50 -7.11
CA VAL A 21 -7.63 -8.04 -5.96
C VAL A 21 -8.50 -6.97 -5.30
N SER A 22 -8.01 -5.72 -5.19
CA SER A 22 -8.79 -4.62 -4.62
C SER A 22 -10.03 -4.27 -5.45
N LYS A 23 -9.97 -4.36 -6.78
CA LYS A 23 -11.15 -4.19 -7.65
C LYS A 23 -12.21 -5.27 -7.37
N ILE A 24 -11.79 -6.53 -7.31
CA ILE A 24 -12.70 -7.66 -7.02
C ILE A 24 -13.33 -7.50 -5.63
N LEU A 25 -12.56 -7.12 -4.62
CA LEU A 25 -13.08 -6.86 -3.28
C LEU A 25 -14.10 -5.72 -3.28
N SER A 26 -13.80 -4.62 -3.97
CA SER A 26 -14.71 -3.49 -4.11
C SER A 26 -16.04 -3.91 -4.77
N GLU A 27 -15.99 -4.68 -5.85
CA GLU A 27 -17.17 -5.19 -6.55
C GLU A 27 -18.02 -6.12 -5.65
N ARG A 28 -17.40 -7.00 -4.88
CA ARG A 28 -18.10 -7.96 -4.02
C ARG A 28 -18.71 -7.36 -2.76
N THR A 29 -18.03 -6.35 -2.19
CA THR A 29 -18.46 -5.71 -0.94
C THR A 29 -19.34 -4.49 -1.17
N GLY A 30 -19.32 -3.92 -2.37
CA GLY A 30 -19.88 -2.60 -2.65
C GLY A 30 -19.07 -1.45 -2.03
N PHE A 31 -17.88 -1.71 -1.53
CA PHE A 31 -17.00 -0.72 -0.92
C PHE A 31 -16.35 0.16 -1.98
N GLN A 32 -16.12 1.43 -1.65
CA GLN A 32 -15.39 2.34 -2.53
C GLN A 32 -13.94 1.88 -2.70
N LEU A 33 -13.43 1.89 -3.94
CA LEU A 33 -12.03 1.59 -4.23
C LEU A 33 -11.19 2.86 -4.23
N VAL A 34 -10.05 2.82 -3.52
CA VAL A 34 -9.00 3.85 -3.55
C VAL A 34 -7.68 3.19 -3.91
N ASP A 35 -7.10 3.53 -5.05
CA ASP A 35 -5.72 3.19 -5.39
C ASP A 35 -4.83 4.39 -5.07
N MET A 36 -3.97 4.26 -4.06
CA MET A 36 -3.18 5.38 -3.53
C MET A 36 -2.23 5.97 -4.57
N ASP A 37 -1.61 5.13 -5.42
CA ASP A 37 -0.71 5.60 -6.48
C ASP A 37 -1.48 6.52 -7.44
N THR A 38 -2.66 6.08 -7.89
CA THR A 38 -3.54 6.85 -8.79
C THR A 38 -4.01 8.17 -8.15
N GLU A 39 -4.38 8.13 -6.87
CA GLU A 39 -4.86 9.34 -6.18
C GLU A 39 -3.75 10.38 -5.97
N ILE A 40 -2.51 9.92 -5.70
CA ILE A 40 -1.36 10.82 -5.61
C ILE A 40 -1.07 11.47 -6.98
N GLU A 41 -1.05 10.67 -8.07
CA GLU A 41 -0.86 11.21 -9.42
C GLU A 41 -1.93 12.24 -9.77
N ARG A 42 -3.19 11.97 -9.42
CA ARG A 42 -4.31 12.87 -9.66
C ARG A 42 -4.17 14.19 -8.88
N ALA A 43 -3.84 14.10 -7.59
CA ALA A 43 -3.68 15.28 -6.72
C ALA A 43 -2.49 16.15 -7.14
N GLU A 44 -1.39 15.52 -7.53
CA GLU A 44 -0.16 16.20 -7.96
C GLU A 44 -0.17 16.58 -9.45
N LYS A 45 -1.16 16.11 -10.21
CA LYS A 45 -1.30 16.34 -11.66
C LYS A 45 -0.05 15.94 -12.45
N MET A 46 0.63 14.90 -12.02
CA MET A 46 1.81 14.35 -12.69
C MET A 46 2.04 12.88 -12.35
N PRO A 47 2.66 12.10 -13.26
CA PRO A 47 3.03 10.71 -13.01
C PRO A 47 4.04 10.58 -11.86
N ILE A 48 3.96 9.47 -11.10
CA ILE A 48 4.90 9.14 -10.01
C ILE A 48 6.35 9.20 -10.49
N ARG A 49 6.64 8.66 -11.70
CA ARG A 49 7.97 8.73 -12.30
C ARG A 49 8.50 10.18 -12.38
N THR A 50 7.65 11.10 -12.77
CA THR A 50 8.02 12.52 -12.87
C THR A 50 8.26 13.11 -11.48
N MET A 51 7.48 12.72 -10.47
CA MET A 51 7.69 13.15 -9.08
C MET A 51 9.06 12.68 -8.55
N PHE A 52 9.44 11.42 -8.80
CA PHE A 52 10.76 10.90 -8.41
C PHE A 52 11.90 11.68 -9.04
N ILE A 53 11.79 12.00 -10.34
CA ILE A 53 12.84 12.77 -11.06
C ILE A 53 12.91 14.20 -10.54
N LYS A 54 11.75 14.83 -10.30
CA LYS A 54 11.67 16.26 -10.00
C LYS A 54 11.88 16.59 -8.52
N TYR A 55 11.38 15.74 -7.63
CA TYR A 55 11.32 16.01 -6.19
C TYR A 55 12.03 14.95 -5.34
N GLY A 56 12.45 13.83 -5.94
CA GLY A 56 13.08 12.70 -5.24
C GLY A 56 12.08 11.75 -4.58
N GLU A 57 12.60 10.59 -4.15
CA GLU A 57 11.79 9.54 -3.52
C GLU A 57 11.19 10.02 -2.19
N HIS A 58 11.95 10.75 -1.38
CA HIS A 58 11.51 11.21 -0.06
C HIS A 58 10.22 12.02 -0.14
N GLU A 59 10.11 12.94 -1.10
CA GLU A 59 8.91 13.76 -1.26
C GLU A 59 7.68 12.91 -1.66
N PHE A 60 7.87 11.92 -2.51
CA PHE A 60 6.80 10.99 -2.83
C PHE A 60 6.33 10.20 -1.59
N ARG A 61 7.27 9.73 -0.75
CA ARG A 61 6.94 9.02 0.49
C ARG A 61 6.16 9.90 1.48
N ASN A 62 6.46 11.19 1.54
CA ASN A 62 5.68 12.14 2.33
C ASN A 62 4.22 12.18 1.86
N LYS A 63 3.98 12.16 0.54
CA LYS A 63 2.62 12.15 -0.03
C LYS A 63 1.88 10.85 0.20
N GLU A 64 2.57 9.71 0.11
CA GLU A 64 1.98 8.40 0.50
C GLU A 64 1.53 8.45 1.96
N SER A 65 2.37 8.96 2.84
CA SER A 65 2.07 9.06 4.28
C SER A 65 0.92 10.02 4.57
N GLU A 66 0.90 11.18 3.93
CA GLU A 66 -0.17 12.17 4.07
C GLU A 66 -1.53 11.59 3.65
N LEU A 67 -1.58 10.90 2.51
CA LEU A 67 -2.80 10.26 2.04
C LEU A 67 -3.25 9.12 2.98
N LEU A 68 -2.31 8.31 3.50
CA LEU A 68 -2.61 7.27 4.47
C LEU A 68 -3.25 7.84 5.73
N ASP A 69 -2.69 8.94 6.29
CA ASP A 69 -3.23 9.62 7.47
C ASP A 69 -4.68 10.06 7.25
N LYS A 70 -4.99 10.62 6.08
CA LYS A 70 -6.36 11.02 5.72
C LYS A 70 -7.28 9.81 5.56
N LEU A 71 -6.81 8.75 4.91
CA LEU A 71 -7.58 7.51 4.76
C LEU A 71 -7.84 6.82 6.10
N CYS A 72 -6.95 6.95 7.07
CA CYS A 72 -7.12 6.39 8.42
C CYS A 72 -7.82 7.34 9.39
N GLN A 73 -8.15 8.57 8.97
CA GLN A 73 -8.71 9.64 9.84
C GLN A 73 -7.84 9.95 11.05
N VAL A 74 -6.54 9.89 10.86
CA VAL A 74 -5.58 10.29 11.89
C VAL A 74 -5.66 11.80 12.05
N SER A 75 -6.18 12.26 13.19
CA SER A 75 -6.43 13.70 13.43
C SER A 75 -5.27 14.39 14.13
N SER A 76 -4.42 13.62 14.82
CA SER A 76 -3.28 14.18 15.58
C SER A 76 -2.16 13.16 15.77
N ALA A 77 -0.95 13.65 16.00
CA ALA A 77 0.16 12.79 16.42
C ALA A 77 -0.14 12.05 17.75
N ALA A 78 -1.00 12.61 18.62
CA ALA A 78 -1.44 11.97 19.85
C ALA A 78 -2.27 10.71 19.59
N ASP A 79 -3.06 10.66 18.51
CA ASP A 79 -3.85 9.47 18.13
C ASP A 79 -2.93 8.32 17.70
N LEU A 80 -1.73 8.62 17.21
CA LEU A 80 -0.72 7.65 16.82
C LEU A 80 0.05 7.11 18.04
N MET A 81 0.27 7.97 19.05
CA MET A 81 1.16 7.71 20.17
C MET A 81 0.47 7.13 21.41
N ALA A 82 -0.83 6.89 21.36
CA ALA A 82 -1.56 6.27 22.48
C ALA A 82 -1.08 4.83 22.71
N GLY A 83 0.17 4.67 23.14
CA GLY A 83 0.78 3.39 23.52
C GLY A 83 2.26 3.21 23.23
N GLU A 84 2.97 4.10 22.52
CA GLU A 84 4.37 3.88 22.19
C GLU A 84 5.21 5.18 22.09
N ASN A 85 6.47 5.06 22.54
CA ASN A 85 7.47 6.14 22.56
C ASN A 85 8.08 6.34 21.14
N THR A 86 7.52 7.21 20.32
CA THR A 86 8.14 7.60 19.04
C THR A 86 8.56 9.06 19.07
N ASN A 87 9.87 9.31 18.78
CA ASN A 87 10.51 10.62 18.91
C ASN A 87 10.27 11.59 17.73
N THR A 88 9.42 11.26 16.77
CA THR A 88 9.22 12.12 15.60
C THR A 88 7.74 12.34 15.33
N PRO A 89 7.16 13.45 15.78
CA PRO A 89 5.78 13.79 15.43
C PRO A 89 5.71 14.14 13.94
N ARG A 90 4.82 13.45 13.19
CA ARG A 90 4.48 13.85 11.83
C ARG A 90 3.65 15.14 11.89
N VAL A 91 4.10 16.18 11.20
CA VAL A 91 3.33 17.41 11.07
C VAL A 91 2.21 17.18 10.05
N LEU A 92 0.97 17.12 10.54
CA LEU A 92 -0.21 17.01 9.67
C LEU A 92 -0.50 18.41 9.08
N ASP A 93 -0.35 18.56 7.76
CA ASP A 93 -0.67 19.83 7.08
C ASP A 93 -2.20 20.04 7.08
N LYS A 94 -2.63 21.19 7.63
CA LYS A 94 -4.05 21.58 7.68
C LYS A 94 -4.66 21.88 6.30
N LYS A 95 -3.85 21.98 5.25
CA LYS A 95 -4.28 22.25 3.87
C LYS A 95 -3.95 21.11 2.92
N SER A 96 -4.12 19.88 3.38
CA SER A 96 -3.85 18.69 2.57
C SER A 96 -4.69 18.67 1.29
N LYS A 97 -4.07 18.30 0.18
CA LYS A 97 -4.76 18.03 -1.10
C LYS A 97 -5.71 16.83 -1.02
N TYR A 98 -5.61 16.03 0.04
CA TYR A 98 -6.37 14.79 0.27
C TYR A 98 -7.53 14.97 1.26
N GLU A 99 -8.01 16.19 1.51
CA GLU A 99 -9.11 16.46 2.44
C GLU A 99 -10.40 15.69 2.09
N SER A 100 -10.67 15.42 0.81
CA SER A 100 -11.83 14.65 0.37
C SER A 100 -11.88 13.23 0.93
N PHE A 101 -10.74 12.68 1.39
CA PHE A 101 -10.67 11.34 1.96
C PHE A 101 -10.92 11.30 3.47
N ALA A 102 -10.83 12.44 4.15
CA ALA A 102 -11.06 12.52 5.60
C ALA A 102 -12.51 12.20 6.03
N GLY A 103 -13.46 12.34 5.12
CA GLY A 103 -14.90 12.17 5.39
C GLY A 103 -15.56 10.99 4.71
N LEU A 104 -14.79 10.03 4.16
CA LEU A 104 -15.35 8.87 3.49
C LEU A 104 -16.28 8.08 4.42
N GLN A 105 -17.53 7.95 4.02
CA GLN A 105 -18.56 7.15 4.70
C GLN A 105 -18.66 5.77 4.06
N GLY A 106 -18.99 4.76 4.87
CA GLY A 106 -19.12 3.38 4.40
C GLY A 106 -17.78 2.64 4.34
N GLY A 107 -17.80 1.50 3.63
CA GLY A 107 -16.60 0.67 3.46
C GLY A 107 -15.69 1.17 2.34
N VAL A 108 -14.39 1.02 2.54
CA VAL A 108 -13.35 1.41 1.57
C VAL A 108 -12.32 0.31 1.42
N VAL A 109 -12.00 -0.06 0.19
CA VAL A 109 -10.86 -0.93 -0.16
C VAL A 109 -9.73 -0.05 -0.65
N ILE A 110 -8.57 -0.13 -0.03
CA ILE A 110 -7.41 0.70 -0.32
C ILE A 110 -6.28 -0.17 -0.88
N SER A 111 -5.85 0.09 -2.11
CA SER A 111 -4.65 -0.47 -2.71
C SER A 111 -3.46 0.44 -2.41
N CYS A 112 -2.53 -0.01 -1.56
CA CYS A 112 -1.39 0.79 -1.15
C CYS A 112 -0.21 0.68 -2.14
N GLY A 113 0.59 1.74 -2.26
CA GLY A 113 1.87 1.69 -2.94
C GLY A 113 2.84 0.70 -2.30
N GLY A 114 3.72 0.06 -3.11
CA GLY A 114 4.63 -0.97 -2.60
C GLY A 114 5.71 -0.46 -1.64
N GLY A 115 5.85 0.84 -1.48
CA GLY A 115 6.81 1.46 -0.55
C GLY A 115 6.21 2.02 0.72
N ILE A 116 4.89 1.92 0.89
CA ILE A 116 4.17 2.45 2.06
C ILE A 116 4.73 1.97 3.41
N ILE A 117 5.29 0.76 3.41
CA ILE A 117 5.84 0.09 4.59
C ILE A 117 7.24 0.58 4.99
N LEU A 118 7.88 1.45 4.19
CA LEU A 118 9.24 1.92 4.48
C LEU A 118 9.29 2.91 5.64
N ASP A 119 8.21 3.63 5.88
CA ASP A 119 8.05 4.54 7.01
C ASP A 119 7.50 3.79 8.24
N ASP A 120 8.14 3.95 9.39
CA ASP A 120 7.81 3.26 10.63
C ASP A 120 6.39 3.62 11.12
N LEU A 121 6.00 4.89 11.04
CA LEU A 121 4.68 5.35 11.46
C LEU A 121 3.59 4.79 10.53
N ASN A 122 3.85 4.67 9.24
CA ASN A 122 2.93 4.02 8.31
C ASN A 122 2.69 2.56 8.73
N ARG A 123 3.76 1.80 9.10
CA ARG A 123 3.59 0.42 9.56
C ARG A 123 2.74 0.34 10.83
N MET A 124 2.97 1.23 11.79
CA MET A 124 2.17 1.30 13.02
C MET A 124 0.69 1.61 12.74
N ILE A 125 0.42 2.55 11.82
CA ILE A 125 -0.94 2.89 11.40
C ILE A 125 -1.61 1.67 10.75
N LEU A 126 -0.96 1.08 9.75
CA LEU A 126 -1.46 -0.07 8.99
C LEU A 126 -1.73 -1.27 9.91
N LYS A 127 -0.85 -1.53 10.89
CA LYS A 127 -1.01 -2.62 11.87
C LYS A 127 -2.30 -2.51 12.68
N LYS A 128 -2.78 -1.29 12.93
CA LYS A 128 -4.03 -1.01 13.67
C LYS A 128 -5.28 -1.09 12.78
N GLN A 129 -5.12 -1.32 11.46
CA GLN A 129 -6.21 -1.42 10.48
C GLN A 129 -6.45 -2.88 10.03
N LYS A 130 -7.52 -3.11 9.27
CA LYS A 130 -7.72 -4.37 8.53
C LYS A 130 -6.74 -4.40 7.34
N THR A 131 -5.46 -4.68 7.60
CA THR A 131 -4.38 -4.65 6.62
C THR A 131 -4.00 -6.06 6.20
N VAL A 132 -4.14 -6.35 4.91
CA VAL A 132 -3.85 -7.65 4.31
C VAL A 132 -2.58 -7.58 3.49
N PHE A 133 -1.59 -8.38 3.86
CA PHE A 133 -0.39 -8.57 3.06
C PHE A 133 -0.60 -9.68 2.03
N LEU A 134 -0.49 -9.32 0.74
CA LEU A 134 -0.47 -10.27 -0.36
C LEU A 134 0.95 -10.80 -0.55
N GLU A 135 1.24 -11.93 0.10
CA GLU A 135 2.55 -12.60 0.08
C GLU A 135 2.64 -13.53 -1.12
N GLY A 136 3.69 -13.38 -1.91
CA GLY A 136 3.94 -14.22 -3.09
C GLY A 136 5.39 -14.63 -3.23
N ASN A 137 5.61 -15.75 -3.91
CA ASN A 137 6.96 -16.22 -4.23
C ASN A 137 7.70 -15.16 -5.07
N PRO A 138 8.90 -14.72 -4.66
CA PRO A 138 9.63 -13.66 -5.34
C PRO A 138 9.87 -13.92 -6.84
N ARG A 139 10.06 -15.18 -7.24
CA ARG A 139 10.24 -15.52 -8.65
C ARG A 139 8.99 -15.25 -9.48
N LEU A 140 7.83 -15.66 -8.97
CA LEU A 140 6.54 -15.41 -9.63
C LEU A 140 6.21 -13.91 -9.68
N LEU A 141 6.53 -13.18 -8.60
CA LEU A 141 6.34 -11.73 -8.57
C LEU A 141 7.22 -11.03 -9.61
N PHE A 142 8.48 -11.45 -9.71
CA PHE A 142 9.42 -10.93 -10.70
C PHE A 142 8.93 -11.18 -12.14
N GLU A 143 8.50 -12.39 -12.46
CA GLU A 143 7.99 -12.75 -13.78
C GLU A 143 6.81 -11.87 -14.21
N ARG A 144 5.93 -11.49 -13.27
CA ARG A 144 4.79 -10.61 -13.55
C ARG A 144 5.19 -9.16 -13.85
N VAL A 145 6.32 -8.69 -13.34
CA VAL A 145 6.79 -7.31 -13.54
C VAL A 145 7.93 -7.19 -14.54
N ASN A 146 8.57 -8.31 -14.92
CA ASN A 146 9.70 -8.34 -15.83
C ASN A 146 9.28 -8.14 -17.29
N GLY A 147 8.71 -7.06 -17.63
CA GLY A 147 8.18 -6.69 -18.94
C GLY A 147 7.28 -5.48 -18.86
N ASP A 148 6.99 -5.05 -17.64
CA ASP A 148 6.21 -3.83 -17.40
C ASP A 148 7.12 -2.61 -17.55
N THR A 149 7.02 -1.93 -18.68
CA THR A 149 7.77 -0.69 -18.97
C THR A 149 7.13 0.55 -18.32
N GLY A 150 5.96 0.41 -17.71
CA GLY A 150 5.19 1.54 -17.15
C GLY A 150 5.68 2.04 -15.81
N ARG A 151 6.44 1.23 -15.07
CA ARG A 151 6.94 1.60 -13.74
C ARG A 151 8.46 1.66 -13.71
N PRO A 152 9.07 2.76 -13.22
CA PRO A 152 10.51 2.84 -13.06
C PRO A 152 10.93 2.01 -11.84
N PHE A 153 11.42 0.81 -12.08
CA PHE A 153 12.10 0.05 -11.03
C PHE A 153 13.60 0.30 -11.10
N ALA A 154 14.26 0.42 -9.96
CA ALA A 154 15.69 0.70 -9.85
C ALA A 154 16.62 -0.36 -10.50
N PHE A 155 16.05 -1.44 -11.05
CA PHE A 155 16.79 -2.53 -11.69
C PHE A 155 16.39 -2.75 -13.17
N MET A 156 15.48 -1.93 -13.73
CA MET A 156 15.04 -2.11 -15.13
C MET A 156 16.12 -1.75 -16.15
N ASP A 157 17.11 -0.94 -15.77
CA ASP A 157 18.24 -0.56 -16.64
C ASP A 157 19.31 -1.67 -16.76
N VAL A 158 19.16 -2.76 -16.02
CA VAL A 158 20.07 -3.89 -16.06
C VAL A 158 19.66 -4.84 -17.18
N ALA A 159 20.56 -5.06 -18.17
CA ALA A 159 20.27 -5.88 -19.34
C ALA A 159 20.15 -7.39 -19.01
N ASP A 160 20.96 -7.89 -18.10
CA ASP A 160 20.98 -9.31 -17.71
C ASP A 160 19.81 -9.64 -16.78
N GLU A 161 18.99 -10.64 -17.18
CA GLU A 161 17.80 -11.03 -16.40
C GLU A 161 18.14 -11.63 -15.04
N LYS A 162 19.26 -12.38 -14.94
CA LYS A 162 19.67 -12.99 -13.66
C LYS A 162 20.08 -11.91 -12.67
N GLU A 163 20.82 -10.90 -13.15
CA GLU A 163 21.20 -9.76 -12.32
C GLU A 163 19.97 -8.93 -11.92
N ARG A 164 19.01 -8.70 -12.83
CA ARG A 164 17.73 -8.06 -12.50
C ARG A 164 16.97 -8.82 -11.42
N PHE A 165 16.87 -10.14 -11.58
CA PHE A 165 16.21 -10.97 -10.57
C PHE A 165 16.91 -10.92 -9.22
N GLN A 166 18.26 -10.95 -9.20
CA GLN A 166 19.00 -10.85 -7.95
C GLN A 166 18.73 -9.52 -7.23
N LYS A 167 18.75 -8.39 -7.94
CA LYS A 167 18.42 -7.08 -7.38
C LYS A 167 16.99 -7.01 -6.86
N PHE A 168 16.05 -7.61 -7.60
CA PHE A 168 14.66 -7.74 -7.18
C PHE A 168 14.54 -8.54 -5.88
N LEU A 169 15.20 -9.68 -5.80
CA LEU A 169 15.21 -10.58 -4.64
C LEU A 169 15.81 -9.92 -3.41
N ASP A 170 16.93 -9.20 -3.57
CA ASP A 170 17.58 -8.48 -2.47
C ASP A 170 16.68 -7.39 -1.91
N LEU A 171 15.96 -6.66 -2.78
CA LEU A 171 15.01 -5.66 -2.37
C LEU A 171 13.77 -6.28 -1.72
N TYR A 172 13.29 -7.42 -2.24
CA TYR A 172 12.19 -8.18 -1.64
C TYR A 172 12.53 -8.60 -0.21
N LYS A 173 13.68 -9.25 -0.01
CA LYS A 173 14.14 -9.70 1.31
C LYS A 173 14.24 -8.59 2.35
N LYS A 174 14.68 -7.40 1.94
CA LYS A 174 14.75 -6.21 2.81
C LYS A 174 13.37 -5.70 3.24
N ARG A 175 12.33 -5.99 2.46
CA ARG A 175 10.97 -5.47 2.68
C ARG A 175 9.98 -6.49 3.24
N GLU A 176 10.28 -7.78 3.12
CA GLU A 176 9.38 -8.86 3.52
C GLU A 176 8.96 -8.75 4.99
N THR A 177 9.93 -8.56 5.89
CA THR A 177 9.66 -8.37 7.33
C THR A 177 8.82 -7.12 7.60
N LEU A 178 9.07 -6.02 6.87
CA LEU A 178 8.32 -4.78 7.01
C LEU A 178 6.85 -4.95 6.59
N TYR A 179 6.57 -5.75 5.54
CA TYR A 179 5.19 -6.09 5.19
C TYR A 179 4.52 -6.92 6.28
N GLN A 180 5.23 -7.90 6.85
CA GLN A 180 4.71 -8.73 7.94
C GLN A 180 4.43 -7.91 9.21
N GLU A 181 5.29 -6.95 9.54
CA GLU A 181 5.08 -6.01 10.64
C GLU A 181 3.83 -5.14 10.44
N ALA A 182 3.61 -4.62 9.24
CA ALA A 182 2.49 -3.75 8.91
C ALA A 182 1.15 -4.48 8.80
N ALA A 183 1.16 -5.78 8.51
CA ALA A 183 -0.03 -6.56 8.23
C ALA A 183 -0.76 -7.03 9.49
N SER A 184 -2.10 -7.03 9.45
CA SER A 184 -2.95 -7.77 10.42
C SER A 184 -3.20 -9.20 9.96
N PHE A 185 -3.23 -9.42 8.64
CA PHE A 185 -3.45 -10.71 8.00
C PHE A 185 -2.49 -10.90 6.83
N THR A 186 -2.06 -12.13 6.59
CA THR A 186 -1.26 -12.50 5.43
C THR A 186 -1.99 -13.53 4.59
N VAL A 187 -2.10 -13.27 3.29
CA VAL A 187 -2.70 -14.17 2.32
C VAL A 187 -1.66 -14.56 1.29
N LYS A 188 -1.34 -15.86 1.19
CA LYS A 188 -0.44 -16.38 0.16
C LYS A 188 -1.15 -16.44 -1.18
N ILE A 189 -0.52 -15.86 -2.21
CA ILE A 189 -1.14 -15.72 -3.53
C ILE A 189 -0.67 -16.74 -4.55
N ASP A 190 0.33 -17.56 -4.22
CA ASP A 190 0.92 -18.52 -5.16
C ASP A 190 -0.10 -19.58 -5.60
N GLY A 191 -0.19 -19.78 -6.91
CA GLY A 191 -1.11 -20.76 -7.50
C GLY A 191 -2.60 -20.38 -7.42
N LYS A 192 -2.94 -19.23 -6.87
CA LYS A 192 -4.34 -18.80 -6.72
C LYS A 192 -4.73 -17.78 -7.80
N ARG A 193 -5.99 -17.89 -8.27
CA ARG A 193 -6.62 -16.85 -9.08
C ARG A 193 -7.02 -15.66 -8.18
N PRO A 194 -7.07 -14.43 -8.73
CA PRO A 194 -7.42 -13.23 -7.96
C PRO A 194 -8.75 -13.33 -7.22
N GLU A 195 -9.74 -14.03 -7.80
CA GLU A 195 -11.05 -14.26 -7.19
C GLU A 195 -10.95 -15.12 -5.92
N ALA A 196 -10.13 -16.17 -5.94
CA ALA A 196 -9.91 -17.01 -4.77
C ALA A 196 -9.14 -16.28 -3.65
N ILE A 197 -8.22 -15.38 -4.02
CA ILE A 197 -7.54 -14.51 -3.07
C ILE A 197 -8.55 -13.56 -2.41
N ALA A 198 -9.44 -12.96 -3.18
CA ALA A 198 -10.50 -12.10 -2.65
C ALA A 198 -11.45 -12.85 -1.71
N ASP A 199 -11.84 -14.10 -2.05
CA ASP A 199 -12.67 -14.95 -1.17
C ASP A 199 -11.98 -15.23 0.17
N GLU A 200 -10.68 -15.55 0.13
CA GLU A 200 -9.90 -15.80 1.35
C GLU A 200 -9.80 -14.55 2.22
N ILE A 201 -9.60 -13.37 1.60
CA ILE A 201 -9.58 -12.10 2.33
C ILE A 201 -10.92 -11.84 3.01
N LEU A 202 -12.04 -12.01 2.30
CA LEU A 202 -13.37 -11.80 2.89
C LEU A 202 -13.63 -12.76 4.05
N ALA A 203 -13.19 -14.01 3.92
CA ALA A 203 -13.34 -15.02 4.97
C ALA A 203 -12.53 -14.67 6.25
N VAL A 204 -11.30 -14.18 6.12
CA VAL A 204 -10.47 -13.82 7.28
C VAL A 204 -10.90 -12.51 7.94
N LEU A 205 -11.53 -11.60 7.19
CA LEU A 205 -12.02 -10.34 7.73
C LEU A 205 -13.43 -10.44 8.35
N ILE A 206 -14.08 -11.59 8.22
CA ILE A 206 -15.46 -11.86 8.70
C ILE A 206 -16.40 -10.73 8.23
N LEU A 207 -16.43 -10.55 6.91
CA LEU A 207 -17.30 -9.58 6.24
C LEU A 207 -18.46 -10.29 5.55
#